data_dd779e9c4c63df8d9364e5a8dae347e7
#
_entry.id   dd779e9c4c63df8d9364e5a8dae347e7
#
_cell.length_a   1.000
_cell.length_b   1.000
_cell.length_c   1.000
_cell.angle_alpha   90.00
_cell.angle_beta   90.00
_cell.angle_gamma   90.00
#
_symmetry.space_group_name_H-M   'P 1'
#
loop_
_entity.id
_entity.type
_entity.pdbx_description
1 polymer ?
#
loop_
_entity_poly.entity_id
_entity_poly.type
_entity_poly.pdbx_seq_one_letter_code
_entity_poly.pdbx_strand_id
1 'polypeptide(L)'
;MSYDKLIESFILLFVAVDPIALIPIFASLTFGLSKIEIRKIYLNATLLSLIILSFFWFFGSALLTLLGISMSSFKIIGGLFLIAIAFEMVLENRQTRRKTNAQNAYEDFSSSSIAIFPLAIPLIAGPGAITCLLYTSDAA
;
A
#
# COMPACT_ATOMS: atom_id res chain seq x y z
N MET A 1 -16.16 -8.41 -18.04
CA MET A 1 -15.97 -8.29 -16.58
C MET A 1 -17.33 -8.17 -15.92
N SER A 2 -17.72 -9.13 -15.09
CA SER A 2 -19.00 -9.06 -14.36
C SER A 2 -18.90 -7.97 -13.27
N TYR A 3 -19.98 -7.24 -13.04
CA TYR A 3 -20.04 -6.22 -11.96
C TYR A 3 -19.63 -6.80 -10.60
N ASP A 4 -19.97 -8.06 -10.33
CA ASP A 4 -19.62 -8.76 -9.09
C ASP A 4 -18.10 -8.86 -8.90
N LYS A 5 -17.34 -9.18 -9.95
CA LYS A 5 -15.87 -9.25 -9.89
C LYS A 5 -15.23 -7.88 -9.65
N LEU A 6 -15.78 -6.80 -10.20
CA LEU A 6 -15.31 -5.44 -9.94
C LEU A 6 -15.52 -5.05 -8.48
N ILE A 7 -16.70 -5.37 -7.93
CA ILE A 7 -17.01 -5.07 -6.52
C ILE A 7 -16.09 -5.89 -5.61
N GLU A 8 -15.91 -7.18 -5.89
CA GLU A 8 -15.02 -8.04 -5.12
C GLU A 8 -13.58 -7.53 -5.14
N SER A 9 -13.05 -7.18 -6.32
CA SER A 9 -11.71 -6.61 -6.48
C SER A 9 -11.55 -5.29 -5.72
N PHE A 10 -12.56 -4.42 -5.77
CA PHE A 10 -12.55 -3.15 -5.04
C PHE A 10 -12.54 -3.36 -3.53
N ILE A 11 -13.39 -4.26 -3.02
CA ILE A 11 -13.47 -4.56 -1.59
C ILE A 11 -12.14 -5.12 -1.10
N LEU A 12 -11.56 -6.08 -1.82
CA LEU A 12 -10.28 -6.68 -1.47
C LEU A 12 -9.15 -5.64 -1.45
N LEU A 13 -9.09 -4.78 -2.47
CA LEU A 13 -8.09 -3.71 -2.54
C LEU A 13 -8.29 -2.69 -1.41
N PHE A 14 -9.55 -2.31 -1.13
CA PHE A 14 -9.88 -1.39 -0.04
C PHE A 14 -9.44 -1.93 1.33
N VAL A 15 -9.67 -3.21 1.58
CA VAL A 15 -9.22 -3.88 2.82
C VAL A 15 -7.69 -3.96 2.87
N ALA A 16 -7.04 -4.29 1.74
CA ALA A 16 -5.57 -4.42 1.71
C ALA A 16 -4.85 -3.08 1.90
N VAL A 17 -5.40 -1.98 1.40
CA VAL A 17 -4.86 -0.62 1.57
C VAL A 17 -5.11 -0.09 2.99
N ASP A 18 -6.21 -0.56 3.62
CA ASP A 18 -6.58 -0.20 5.00
C ASP A 18 -6.60 1.34 5.24
N PRO A 19 -7.50 2.07 4.57
CA PRO A 19 -7.52 3.53 4.65
C PRO A 19 -7.85 4.05 6.06
N ILE A 20 -8.52 3.24 6.90
CA ILE A 20 -8.83 3.62 8.28
C ILE A 20 -7.57 3.71 9.12
N ALA A 21 -6.65 2.75 8.99
CA ALA A 21 -5.36 2.77 9.68
C ALA A 21 -4.42 3.84 9.11
N LEU A 22 -4.61 4.29 7.88
CA LEU A 22 -3.82 5.38 7.29
C LEU A 22 -4.12 6.75 7.90
N ILE A 23 -5.34 7.01 8.38
CA ILE A 23 -5.76 8.31 8.93
C ILE A 23 -4.84 8.77 10.07
N PRO A 24 -4.67 8.01 11.17
CA PRO A 24 -3.82 8.46 12.28
C PRO A 24 -2.34 8.56 11.90
N ILE A 25 -1.87 7.72 10.99
CA ILE A 25 -0.49 7.78 10.49
C ILE A 25 -0.28 9.05 9.68
N PHE A 26 -1.18 9.36 8.76
CA PHE A 26 -1.12 10.58 7.97
C PHE A 26 -1.20 11.82 8.86
N ALA A 27 -2.09 11.83 9.85
CA ALA A 27 -2.20 12.92 10.81
C ALA A 27 -0.90 13.13 11.59
N SER A 28 -0.21 12.06 12.01
CA SER A 28 1.07 12.17 12.71
C SER A 28 2.20 12.68 11.81
N LEU A 29 2.25 12.22 10.56
CA LEU A 29 3.27 12.63 9.57
C LEU A 29 3.12 14.08 9.11
N THR A 30 1.91 14.62 9.17
CA THR A 30 1.60 15.99 8.72
C THR A 30 1.43 16.97 9.87
N PHE A 31 1.67 16.53 11.10
CA PHE A 31 1.57 17.39 12.27
C PHE A 31 2.55 18.56 12.19
N GLY A 32 2.05 19.79 12.37
CA GLY A 32 2.86 21.01 12.31
C GLY A 32 3.13 21.56 10.91
N LEU A 33 2.70 20.89 9.84
CA LEU A 33 2.85 21.36 8.46
C LEU A 33 1.73 22.33 8.07
N SER A 34 2.02 23.21 7.11
CA SER A 34 1.02 24.11 6.53
C SER A 34 0.00 23.32 5.66
N LYS A 35 -1.22 23.88 5.51
CA LYS A 35 -2.26 23.25 4.67
C LYS A 35 -1.81 23.04 3.21
N ILE A 36 -0.92 23.90 2.71
CA ILE A 36 -0.40 23.79 1.35
C ILE A 36 0.56 22.62 1.22
N GLU A 37 1.42 22.43 2.20
CA GLU A 37 2.35 21.29 2.25
C GLU A 37 1.60 19.97 2.40
N ILE A 38 0.62 19.91 3.31
CA ILE A 38 -0.25 18.75 3.49
C ILE A 38 -0.91 18.37 2.17
N ARG A 39 -1.44 19.38 1.44
CA ARG A 39 -2.08 19.15 0.14
C ARG A 39 -1.11 18.58 -0.89
N LYS A 40 0.12 19.07 -0.94
CA LYS A 40 1.16 18.53 -1.83
C LYS A 40 1.52 17.10 -1.48
N ILE A 41 1.67 16.80 -0.19
CA ILE A 41 2.01 15.44 0.28
C ILE A 41 0.94 14.44 -0.14
N TYR A 42 -0.34 14.68 0.16
CA TYR A 42 -1.37 13.70 -0.18
C TYR A 42 -1.56 13.55 -1.69
N LEU A 43 -1.48 14.63 -2.47
CA LEU A 43 -1.60 14.55 -3.94
C LEU A 43 -0.45 13.74 -4.54
N ASN A 44 0.77 14.02 -4.12
CA ASN A 44 1.94 13.29 -4.61
C ASN A 44 1.92 11.81 -4.19
N ALA A 45 1.56 11.53 -2.94
CA ALA A 45 1.44 10.16 -2.45
C ALA A 45 0.35 9.37 -3.20
N THR A 46 -0.82 9.98 -3.40
CA THR A 46 -1.93 9.35 -4.13
C THR A 46 -1.56 9.11 -5.59
N LEU A 47 -0.96 10.12 -6.25
CA LEU A 47 -0.56 9.99 -7.65
C LEU A 47 0.50 8.90 -7.83
N LEU A 48 1.52 8.89 -6.97
CA LEU A 48 2.59 7.89 -7.01
C LEU A 48 2.04 6.48 -6.77
N SER A 49 1.18 6.32 -5.76
CA SER A 49 0.54 5.04 -5.46
C SER A 49 -0.32 4.55 -6.63
N LEU A 50 -1.06 5.45 -7.28
CA LEU A 50 -1.86 5.13 -8.45
C LEU A 50 -0.98 4.66 -9.62
N ILE A 51 0.15 5.33 -9.86
CA ILE A 51 1.11 4.93 -10.91
C ILE A 51 1.67 3.55 -10.62
N ILE A 52 2.11 3.29 -9.38
CA ILE A 52 2.67 2.00 -8.99
C ILE A 52 1.64 0.89 -9.14
N LEU A 53 0.43 1.08 -8.61
CA LEU A 53 -0.64 0.08 -8.70
C LEU A 53 -1.05 -0.17 -10.14
N SER A 54 -1.16 0.88 -10.98
CA SER A 54 -1.45 0.74 -12.40
C SER A 54 -0.35 -0.03 -13.13
N PHE A 55 0.91 0.25 -12.83
CA PHE A 55 2.03 -0.49 -13.39
C PHE A 55 1.92 -1.99 -13.08
N PHE A 56 1.69 -2.34 -11.82
CA PHE A 56 1.53 -3.75 -11.45
C PHE A 56 0.26 -4.38 -12.02
N TRP A 57 -0.80 -3.62 -12.20
CA TRP A 57 -2.01 -4.10 -12.87
C TRP A 57 -1.75 -4.54 -14.32
N PHE A 58 -1.02 -3.73 -15.09
CA PHE A 58 -0.76 -4.02 -16.49
C PHE A 58 0.41 -4.97 -16.72
N PHE A 59 1.45 -4.86 -15.92
CA PHE A 59 2.72 -5.58 -16.14
C PHE A 59 3.01 -6.66 -15.11
N GLY A 60 2.21 -6.80 -14.06
CA GLY A 60 2.52 -7.69 -12.94
C GLY A 60 2.62 -9.15 -13.34
N SER A 61 1.71 -9.67 -14.15
CA SER A 61 1.77 -11.07 -14.64
C SER A 61 2.99 -11.30 -15.55
N ALA A 62 3.29 -10.35 -16.43
CA ALA A 62 4.47 -10.43 -17.29
C ALA A 62 5.77 -10.40 -16.46
N LEU A 63 5.84 -9.57 -15.44
CA LEU A 63 6.96 -9.48 -14.53
C LEU A 63 7.19 -10.79 -13.77
N LEU A 64 6.12 -11.41 -13.25
CA LEU A 64 6.21 -12.71 -12.58
C LEU A 64 6.73 -13.80 -13.50
N THR A 65 6.24 -13.82 -14.74
CA THR A 65 6.69 -14.78 -15.76
C THR A 65 8.17 -14.57 -16.09
N LEU A 66 8.62 -13.31 -16.22
CA LEU A 66 10.02 -12.97 -16.47
C LEU A 66 10.94 -13.43 -15.33
N LEU A 67 10.47 -13.32 -14.09
CA LEU A 67 11.19 -13.78 -12.90
C LEU A 67 11.11 -15.30 -12.69
N GLY A 68 10.38 -16.03 -13.52
CA GLY A 68 10.17 -17.47 -13.37
C GLY A 68 9.28 -17.85 -12.18
N ILE A 69 8.48 -16.91 -11.67
CA ILE A 69 7.59 -17.13 -10.52
C ILE A 69 6.21 -17.50 -11.05
N SER A 70 5.71 -18.69 -10.66
CA SER A 70 4.35 -19.08 -11.01
C SER A 70 3.32 -18.21 -10.26
N MET A 71 2.19 -17.90 -10.90
CA MET A 71 1.09 -17.15 -10.27
C MET A 71 0.58 -17.89 -9.01
N SER A 72 0.54 -19.20 -9.03
CA SER A 72 0.14 -19.99 -7.86
C SER A 72 1.08 -19.83 -6.68
N SER A 73 2.40 -19.84 -6.91
CA SER A 73 3.40 -19.60 -5.87
C SER A 73 3.30 -18.17 -5.31
N PHE A 74 3.08 -17.20 -6.20
CA PHE A 74 2.88 -15.81 -5.80
C PHE A 74 1.63 -15.62 -4.91
N LYS A 75 0.51 -16.26 -5.27
CA LYS A 75 -0.73 -16.24 -4.47
C LYS A 75 -0.53 -16.83 -3.07
N ILE A 76 0.21 -17.94 -2.94
CA ILE A 76 0.51 -18.57 -1.65
C ILE A 76 1.35 -17.64 -0.79
N ILE A 77 2.45 -17.12 -1.33
CA ILE A 77 3.34 -16.21 -0.60
C ILE A 77 2.62 -14.92 -0.23
N GLY A 78 1.85 -14.34 -1.15
CA GLY A 78 1.04 -13.16 -0.92
C GLY A 78 -0.02 -13.37 0.17
N GLY A 79 -0.69 -14.51 0.17
CA GLY A 79 -1.65 -14.88 1.22
C GLY A 79 -0.99 -15.02 2.59
N LEU A 80 0.18 -15.66 2.67
CA LEU A 80 0.96 -15.75 3.90
C LEU A 80 1.40 -14.37 4.40
N PHE A 81 1.78 -13.49 3.47
CA PHE A 81 2.15 -12.12 3.80
C PHE A 81 0.97 -11.32 4.37
N LEU A 82 -0.23 -11.47 3.79
CA LEU A 82 -1.44 -10.83 4.31
C LEU A 82 -1.80 -11.37 5.70
N ILE A 83 -1.65 -12.67 5.94
CA ILE A 83 -1.83 -13.27 7.27
C ILE A 83 -0.83 -12.68 8.28
N ALA A 84 0.45 -12.57 7.91
CA ALA A 84 1.46 -11.98 8.78
C ALA A 84 1.14 -10.53 9.14
N ILE A 85 0.67 -9.72 8.17
CA ILE A 85 0.24 -8.35 8.40
C ILE A 85 -0.98 -8.30 9.33
N ALA A 86 -1.97 -9.15 9.10
CA ALA A 86 -3.17 -9.23 9.94
C ALA A 86 -2.80 -9.61 11.40
N PHE A 87 -1.89 -10.56 11.56
CA PHE A 87 -1.39 -10.96 12.87
C PHE A 87 -0.64 -9.83 13.59
N GLU A 88 0.21 -9.07 12.88
CA GLU A 88 0.87 -7.89 13.45
C GLU A 88 -0.13 -6.80 13.87
N MET A 89 -1.24 -6.66 13.12
CA MET A 89 -2.30 -5.70 13.49
C MET A 89 -3.02 -6.11 14.78
N VAL A 90 -3.34 -7.38 14.93
CA VAL A 90 -4.02 -7.93 16.13
C VAL A 90 -3.14 -7.80 17.37
N LEU A 91 -1.83 -8.01 17.23
CA LEU A 91 -0.88 -7.93 18.35
C LEU A 91 -0.47 -6.48 18.72
N GLU A 92 -1.10 -5.47 18.15
CA GLU A 92 -0.81 -4.03 18.43
C GLU A 92 0.63 -3.57 18.16
N ASN A 93 1.53 -4.47 17.80
CA ASN A 93 2.94 -4.17 17.55
C ASN A 93 3.16 -3.21 16.36
N ARG A 94 2.22 -3.20 15.42
CA ARG A 94 2.32 -2.39 14.20
C ARG A 94 2.14 -0.90 14.46
N GLN A 95 1.30 -0.50 15.40
CA GLN A 95 1.08 0.91 15.73
C GLN A 95 2.33 1.54 16.34
N THR A 96 3.04 0.81 17.19
CA THR A 96 4.28 1.30 17.80
C THR A 96 5.41 1.41 16.77
N ARG A 97 5.60 0.40 15.91
CA ARG A 97 6.61 0.43 14.82
C ARG A 97 6.32 1.53 13.79
N ARG A 98 5.05 1.71 13.41
CA ARG A 98 4.65 2.78 12.48
C ARG A 98 4.87 4.17 13.06
N LYS A 99 4.59 4.38 14.36
CA LYS A 99 4.89 5.63 15.06
C LYS A 99 6.38 5.90 15.14
N THR A 100 7.19 4.91 15.46
CA THR A 100 8.65 5.05 15.55
C THR A 100 9.27 5.32 14.18
N ASN A 101 8.84 4.62 13.13
CA ASN A 101 9.31 4.87 11.76
C ASN A 101 8.85 6.22 11.24
N ALA A 102 7.65 6.67 11.59
CA ALA A 102 7.16 8.00 11.26
C ALA A 102 7.99 9.08 11.97
N GLN A 103 8.32 8.91 13.24
CA GLN A 103 9.15 9.86 14.00
C GLN A 103 10.59 9.94 13.46
N ASN A 104 11.19 8.81 13.11
CA ASN A 104 12.54 8.78 12.51
C ASN A 104 12.58 9.42 11.12
N ALA A 105 11.47 9.35 10.35
CA ALA A 105 11.34 10.04 9.07
C ALA A 105 11.21 11.56 9.22
N TYR A 106 10.85 12.06 10.39
CA TYR A 106 10.69 13.50 10.65
C TYR A 106 12.02 14.25 10.74
N GLU A 107 13.09 13.58 11.15
CA GLU A 107 14.38 14.25 11.40
C GLU A 107 15.20 14.49 10.12
N ASP A 108 14.91 13.80 9.00
CA ASP A 108 15.80 13.80 7.83
C ASP A 108 15.15 14.20 6.48
N PHE A 109 13.83 14.49 6.38
CA PHE A 109 13.19 14.57 5.06
C PHE A 109 12.37 15.84 4.77
N SER A 110 12.54 16.39 3.57
CA SER A 110 11.65 17.39 2.96
C SER A 110 10.24 16.80 2.72
N SER A 111 9.22 17.68 2.65
CA SER A 111 7.81 17.30 2.40
C SER A 111 7.58 16.40 1.18
N SER A 112 8.47 16.47 0.18
CA SER A 112 8.46 15.61 -1.00
C SER A 112 8.83 14.15 -0.66
N SER A 113 9.79 13.96 0.24
CA SER A 113 10.25 12.63 0.64
C SER A 113 9.22 11.89 1.50
N ILE A 114 8.45 12.60 2.33
CA ILE A 114 7.35 12.03 3.14
C ILE A 114 6.25 11.46 2.24
N ALA A 115 5.95 12.10 1.11
CA ALA A 115 4.94 11.62 0.17
C ALA A 115 5.35 10.31 -0.49
N ILE A 116 6.63 10.11 -0.77
CA ILE A 116 7.15 8.90 -1.40
C ILE A 116 7.32 7.79 -0.36
N PHE A 117 8.00 8.09 0.71
CA PHE A 117 8.29 7.14 1.78
C PHE A 117 8.04 7.83 3.15
N PRO A 118 7.26 7.24 4.05
CA PRO A 118 6.62 5.90 3.99
C PRO A 118 5.19 5.88 3.43
N LEU A 119 4.67 7.00 2.90
CA LEU A 119 3.24 7.12 2.62
C LEU A 119 2.84 6.33 1.35
N ALA A 120 3.44 6.60 0.19
CA ALA A 120 3.12 5.87 -1.04
C ALA A 120 3.64 4.45 -0.98
N ILE A 121 4.88 4.29 -0.57
CA ILE A 121 5.58 3.01 -0.41
C ILE A 121 6.09 2.94 1.04
N PRO A 122 5.76 1.97 1.87
CA PRO A 122 4.96 0.75 1.66
C PRO A 122 3.49 0.84 2.13
N LEU A 123 2.99 2.03 2.53
CA LEU A 123 1.69 2.12 3.20
C LEU A 123 0.52 1.94 2.23
N ILE A 124 0.47 2.69 1.14
CA ILE A 124 -0.64 2.65 0.16
C ILE A 124 -0.37 1.56 -0.88
N ALA A 125 0.74 1.67 -1.63
CA ALA A 125 1.14 0.68 -2.62
C ALA A 125 2.07 -0.38 -2.00
N GLY A 126 1.67 -0.93 -0.86
CA GLY A 126 2.42 -1.96 -0.16
C GLY A 126 2.30 -3.34 -0.81
N PRO A 127 3.13 -4.31 -0.39
CA PRO A 127 3.12 -5.66 -0.96
C PRO A 127 1.77 -6.35 -0.80
N GLY A 128 0.97 -6.02 0.21
CA GLY A 128 -0.39 -6.51 0.38
C GLY A 128 -1.34 -6.00 -0.71
N ALA A 129 -1.30 -4.71 -1.02
CA ALA A 129 -2.12 -4.10 -2.07
C ALA A 129 -1.72 -4.62 -3.46
N ILE A 130 -0.42 -4.75 -3.74
CA ILE A 130 0.10 -5.31 -5.00
C ILE A 130 -0.33 -6.77 -5.16
N THR A 131 -0.20 -7.59 -4.11
CA THR A 131 -0.63 -9.00 -4.13
C THR A 131 -2.12 -9.12 -4.41
N CYS A 132 -2.94 -8.32 -3.73
CA CYS A 132 -4.37 -8.29 -3.91
C CYS A 132 -4.74 -7.90 -5.36
N LEU A 133 -4.07 -6.89 -5.89
CA LEU A 133 -4.29 -6.39 -7.25
C LEU A 133 -3.96 -7.46 -8.31
N LEU A 134 -2.81 -8.14 -8.16
CA LEU A 134 -2.40 -9.21 -9.06
C LEU A 134 -3.32 -10.43 -8.98
N TYR A 135 -3.80 -10.76 -7.77
CA TYR A 135 -4.77 -11.82 -7.58
C TYR A 135 -6.06 -11.54 -8.36
N THR A 136 -6.57 -10.31 -8.28
CA THR A 136 -7.83 -9.93 -8.94
C THR A 136 -7.66 -9.77 -10.46
N SER A 137 -6.49 -9.31 -10.92
CA SER A 137 -6.22 -9.18 -12.37
C SER A 137 -6.12 -10.54 -13.08
N ASP A 138 -5.59 -11.56 -12.39
CA ASP A 138 -5.50 -12.93 -12.95
C ASP A 138 -6.85 -13.66 -12.91
N ALA A 139 -7.75 -13.27 -12.02
CA ALA A 139 -9.10 -13.83 -11.90
C ALA A 139 -10.11 -13.19 -12.89
N ALA A 140 -9.74 -12.10 -13.57
CA ALA A 140 -10.59 -11.36 -14.50
C ALA A 140 -10.48 -11.88 -15.93
#